data_dd9f48def7fde11216e33f1203a17171
#
_entry.id   dd9f48def7fde11216e33f1203a17171
#
_cell.length_a   1.000
_cell.length_b   1.000
_cell.length_c   1.000
_cell.angle_alpha   90.00
_cell.angle_beta   90.00
_cell.angle_gamma   90.00
#
_symmetry.space_group_name_H-M   'P 1'
#
loop_
_entity.id
_entity.type
_entity.pdbx_description
1 polymer ?
#
loop_
_entity_poly.entity_id
_entity_poly.type
_entity_poly.pdbx_seq_one_letter_code
_entity_poly.pdbx_strand_id
1 'polypeptide(L)'
;MRLVLYNIRYATGRRIARAWMDILRRTDAHFKTITDFISELKPDIVGLEEADGGSFRMRHRHQAQQMALAIGFPHHTFGVKYKASGLLRHFPVFSKQGNALLTKGGIQRERFHYFKHGFKRLVIELELEKATLFLVHLSLRRNVRRHQLLRLQQLVAEASKPCIVAGDFNALMGPDELKGFLEATGMNKANSDNAPTYPSWNPSHVLDFVCYSPKLKLNAFTLPKVTLSDHLPLVCDFEDLSA
;
A
#
# COMPACT_ATOMS: atom_id res chain seq x y z
N MET A 1 -5.43 3.85 16.99
CA MET A 1 -5.63 3.18 15.68
C MET A 1 -4.28 2.80 15.09
N ARG A 2 -4.07 1.51 14.79
CA ARG A 2 -2.80 1.01 14.20
C ARG A 2 -2.96 0.72 12.71
N LEU A 3 -2.20 1.41 11.88
CA LEU A 3 -2.07 1.16 10.44
C LEU A 3 -0.79 0.36 10.16
N VAL A 4 -0.93 -0.76 9.46
CA VAL A 4 0.19 -1.52 8.89
C VAL A 4 0.14 -1.38 7.38
N LEU A 5 1.22 -0.86 6.79
CA LEU A 5 1.41 -0.77 5.34
C LEU A 5 2.50 -1.75 4.91
N TYR A 6 2.22 -2.56 3.89
CA TYR A 6 3.21 -3.51 3.41
C TYR A 6 3.09 -3.79 1.91
N ASN A 7 4.15 -3.52 1.16
CA ASN A 7 4.30 -4.03 -0.19
C ASN A 7 4.75 -5.51 -0.10
N ILE A 8 3.83 -6.43 -0.37
CA ILE A 8 4.04 -7.87 -0.19
C ILE A 8 4.56 -8.59 -1.44
N ARG A 9 4.78 -7.86 -2.53
CA ARG A 9 5.31 -8.40 -3.79
C ARG A 9 4.60 -9.70 -4.23
N TYR A 10 3.27 -9.72 -4.16
CA TYR A 10 2.43 -10.90 -4.46
C TYR A 10 2.80 -12.15 -3.64
N ALA A 11 3.44 -11.99 -2.50
CA ALA A 11 4.01 -13.04 -1.65
C ALA A 11 5.05 -13.93 -2.37
N THR A 12 5.81 -13.37 -3.31
CA THR A 12 6.90 -14.10 -3.99
C THR A 12 8.20 -14.14 -3.19
N GLY A 13 8.25 -13.40 -2.06
CA GLY A 13 9.43 -13.30 -1.19
C GLY A 13 10.46 -12.30 -1.73
N ARG A 14 11.65 -12.29 -1.13
CA ARG A 14 12.69 -11.28 -1.37
C ARG A 14 13.56 -11.49 -2.62
N ARG A 15 13.59 -12.69 -3.22
CA ARG A 15 14.53 -13.02 -4.29
C ARG A 15 14.16 -12.30 -5.60
N ILE A 16 15.11 -11.50 -6.13
CA ILE A 16 14.99 -10.83 -7.43
C ILE A 16 15.45 -11.74 -8.58
N ALA A 17 16.10 -12.87 -8.25
CA ALA A 17 16.70 -13.76 -9.24
C ALA A 17 15.62 -14.46 -10.08
N ARG A 18 15.59 -14.15 -11.38
CA ARG A 18 14.74 -14.75 -12.42
C ARG A 18 13.25 -14.40 -12.28
N ALA A 19 12.92 -13.13 -12.49
CA ALA A 19 11.56 -12.58 -12.42
C ALA A 19 10.49 -13.40 -13.18
N TRP A 20 10.85 -14.09 -14.28
CA TRP A 20 9.93 -14.94 -15.03
C TRP A 20 9.58 -16.25 -14.29
N MET A 21 10.45 -16.79 -13.44
CA MET A 21 10.15 -17.99 -12.62
C MET A 21 9.23 -17.64 -11.45
N ASP A 22 9.32 -16.41 -10.93
CA ASP A 22 8.44 -15.94 -9.86
C ASP A 22 6.98 -15.85 -10.33
N ILE A 23 6.75 -15.65 -11.65
CA ILE A 23 5.40 -15.63 -12.25
C ILE A 23 4.70 -16.98 -12.11
N LEU A 24 5.43 -18.09 -12.16
CA LEU A 24 4.87 -19.45 -12.12
C LEU A 24 4.87 -20.07 -10.71
N ARG A 25 5.56 -19.45 -9.75
CA ARG A 25 5.72 -20.00 -8.40
C ARG A 25 4.42 -19.86 -7.59
N ARG A 26 4.06 -20.94 -6.88
CA ARG A 26 3.01 -20.88 -5.84
C ARG A 26 3.45 -20.04 -4.66
N THR A 27 2.54 -19.21 -4.15
CA THR A 27 2.83 -18.22 -3.10
C THR A 27 1.96 -18.38 -1.86
N ASP A 28 1.05 -19.35 -1.84
CA ASP A 28 0.09 -19.57 -0.76
C ASP A 28 0.73 -19.80 0.62
N ALA A 29 1.79 -20.63 0.69
CA ALA A 29 2.49 -20.89 1.96
C ALA A 29 3.21 -19.64 2.47
N HIS A 30 3.92 -18.92 1.60
CA HIS A 30 4.64 -17.71 1.99
C HIS A 30 3.66 -16.58 2.36
N PHE A 31 2.53 -16.49 1.67
CA PHE A 31 1.46 -15.57 2.02
C PHE A 31 0.91 -15.82 3.42
N LYS A 32 0.78 -17.10 3.83
CA LYS A 32 0.41 -17.45 5.20
C LYS A 32 1.40 -16.87 6.20
N THR A 33 2.71 -17.01 5.98
CA THR A 33 3.74 -16.45 6.87
C THR A 33 3.62 -14.92 6.98
N ILE A 34 3.35 -14.23 5.87
CA ILE A 34 3.10 -12.77 5.88
C ILE A 34 1.84 -12.45 6.69
N THR A 35 0.78 -13.23 6.53
CA THR A 35 -0.48 -13.02 7.26
C THR A 35 -0.30 -13.24 8.76
N ASP A 36 0.40 -14.30 9.18
CA ASP A 36 0.70 -14.58 10.57
C ASP A 36 1.50 -13.41 11.19
N PHE A 37 2.54 -12.93 10.50
CA PHE A 37 3.32 -11.77 10.94
C PHE A 37 2.46 -10.51 11.09
N ILE A 38 1.60 -10.19 10.10
CA ILE A 38 0.71 -9.01 10.19
C ILE A 38 -0.27 -9.17 11.36
N SER A 39 -0.78 -10.36 11.61
CA SER A 39 -1.68 -10.64 12.73
C SER A 39 -1.02 -10.36 14.08
N GLU A 40 0.26 -10.71 14.26
CA GLU A 40 1.03 -10.45 15.48
C GLU A 40 1.19 -8.94 15.76
N LEU A 41 1.19 -8.10 14.73
CA LEU A 41 1.24 -6.65 14.87
C LEU A 41 -0.08 -6.05 15.40
N LYS A 42 -1.16 -6.83 15.46
CA LYS A 42 -2.50 -6.41 15.92
C LYS A 42 -3.00 -5.12 15.25
N PRO A 43 -3.07 -5.08 13.92
CA PRO A 43 -3.50 -3.88 13.20
C PRO A 43 -4.98 -3.59 13.40
N ASP A 44 -5.39 -2.33 13.13
CA ASP A 44 -6.77 -1.92 12.91
C ASP A 44 -7.05 -1.71 11.42
N ILE A 45 -5.99 -1.32 10.68
CA ILE A 45 -6.02 -1.15 9.23
C ILE A 45 -4.77 -1.80 8.62
N VAL A 46 -4.93 -2.49 7.50
CA VAL A 46 -3.83 -3.05 6.71
C VAL A 46 -3.91 -2.55 5.28
N GLY A 47 -2.85 -1.88 4.82
CA GLY A 47 -2.63 -1.55 3.42
C GLY A 47 -1.67 -2.56 2.80
N LEU A 48 -2.14 -3.26 1.76
CA LEU A 48 -1.35 -4.21 1.00
C LEU A 48 -1.10 -3.70 -0.41
N GLU A 49 0.16 -3.62 -0.77
CA GLU A 49 0.54 -3.35 -2.14
C GLU A 49 1.09 -4.60 -2.79
N GLU A 50 0.96 -4.67 -4.10
CA GLU A 50 1.31 -5.85 -4.87
C GLU A 50 0.64 -7.12 -4.32
N ALA A 51 -0.67 -7.07 -4.13
CA ALA A 51 -1.50 -8.19 -3.73
C ALA A 51 -2.05 -8.95 -4.96
N ASP A 52 -2.29 -10.25 -4.78
CA ASP A 52 -2.84 -11.15 -5.80
C ASP A 52 -4.35 -11.35 -5.59
N GLY A 53 -5.15 -10.98 -6.58
CA GLY A 53 -6.61 -11.09 -6.61
C GLY A 53 -7.12 -12.47 -7.05
N GLY A 54 -6.40 -13.55 -6.79
CA GLY A 54 -6.84 -14.91 -7.08
C GLY A 54 -6.28 -15.49 -8.38
N SER A 55 -4.99 -15.31 -8.65
CA SER A 55 -4.31 -16.03 -9.72
C SER A 55 -4.07 -17.52 -9.33
N PHE A 56 -3.61 -18.31 -10.29
CA PHE A 56 -3.24 -19.71 -10.02
C PHE A 56 -2.14 -19.85 -8.95
N ARG A 57 -1.29 -18.84 -8.74
CA ARG A 57 -0.24 -18.82 -7.71
C ARG A 57 -0.82 -18.94 -6.30
N MET A 58 -1.99 -18.37 -6.11
CA MET A 58 -2.78 -18.44 -4.86
C MET A 58 -3.89 -19.49 -4.92
N ARG A 59 -3.82 -20.47 -5.84
CA ARG A 59 -4.88 -21.46 -6.05
C ARG A 59 -6.26 -20.83 -6.24
N HIS A 60 -6.31 -19.74 -7.00
CA HIS A 60 -7.51 -18.92 -7.23
C HIS A 60 -8.12 -18.28 -5.97
N ARG A 61 -7.36 -18.21 -4.85
CA ARG A 61 -7.79 -17.54 -3.63
C ARG A 61 -7.31 -16.10 -3.61
N HIS A 62 -8.18 -15.21 -3.20
CA HIS A 62 -7.89 -13.78 -3.16
C HIS A 62 -7.10 -13.40 -1.89
N GLN A 63 -5.88 -12.84 -2.03
CA GLN A 63 -5.01 -12.55 -0.86
C GLN A 63 -5.68 -11.63 0.17
N ALA A 64 -6.31 -10.52 -0.27
CA ALA A 64 -6.97 -9.62 0.67
C ALA A 64 -8.08 -10.33 1.45
N GLN A 65 -8.92 -11.10 0.78
CA GLN A 65 -9.99 -11.86 1.43
C GLN A 65 -9.45 -12.91 2.40
N GLN A 66 -8.42 -13.66 1.98
CA GLN A 66 -7.81 -14.69 2.85
C GLN A 66 -7.17 -14.07 4.10
N MET A 67 -6.49 -12.91 3.95
CA MET A 67 -5.92 -12.21 5.10
C MET A 67 -7.03 -11.67 6.00
N ALA A 68 -8.06 -11.00 5.45
CA ALA A 68 -9.17 -10.47 6.23
C ALA A 68 -9.83 -11.55 7.10
N LEU A 69 -10.10 -12.72 6.51
CA LEU A 69 -10.65 -13.87 7.24
C LEU A 69 -9.70 -14.36 8.36
N ALA A 70 -8.39 -14.48 8.05
CA ALA A 70 -7.41 -14.99 8.99
C ALA A 70 -7.18 -14.09 10.20
N ILE A 71 -7.22 -12.74 10.01
CA ILE A 71 -7.01 -11.76 11.09
C ILE A 71 -8.31 -11.24 11.70
N GLY A 72 -9.47 -11.76 11.26
CA GLY A 72 -10.80 -11.40 11.79
C GLY A 72 -11.29 -10.00 11.39
N PHE A 73 -10.91 -9.52 10.19
CA PHE A 73 -11.38 -8.22 9.69
C PHE A 73 -12.67 -8.36 8.90
N PRO A 74 -13.73 -7.59 9.27
CA PRO A 74 -15.03 -7.66 8.59
C PRO A 74 -15.01 -7.01 7.20
N HIS A 75 -14.09 -6.06 6.95
CA HIS A 75 -14.08 -5.28 5.73
C HIS A 75 -12.75 -5.37 5.00
N HIS A 76 -12.81 -5.56 3.70
CA HIS A 76 -11.66 -5.47 2.82
C HIS A 76 -12.08 -4.95 1.44
N THR A 77 -11.17 -4.25 0.78
CA THR A 77 -11.31 -3.80 -0.60
C THR A 77 -10.10 -4.21 -1.42
N PHE A 78 -10.28 -4.36 -2.72
CA PHE A 78 -9.20 -4.70 -3.64
C PHE A 78 -9.40 -4.00 -4.98
N GLY A 79 -8.39 -3.26 -5.39
CA GLY A 79 -8.36 -2.62 -6.70
C GLY A 79 -7.32 -3.26 -7.61
N VAL A 80 -7.72 -3.57 -8.86
CA VAL A 80 -6.79 -4.09 -9.89
C VAL A 80 -5.95 -2.94 -10.45
N LYS A 81 -4.64 -3.16 -10.60
CA LYS A 81 -3.71 -2.16 -11.15
C LYS A 81 -4.00 -1.79 -12.60
N TYR A 82 -4.48 -2.75 -13.38
CA TYR A 82 -4.68 -2.61 -14.82
C TYR A 82 -6.17 -2.58 -15.15
N LYS A 83 -6.69 -1.42 -15.59
CA LYS A 83 -8.01 -1.39 -16.21
C LYS A 83 -8.04 -2.32 -17.44
N ALA A 84 -9.22 -2.85 -17.75
CA ALA A 84 -9.48 -3.87 -18.78
C ALA A 84 -9.09 -3.51 -20.25
N SER A 85 -8.37 -2.41 -20.48
CA SER A 85 -7.88 -1.98 -21.79
C SER A 85 -6.38 -2.23 -21.92
N GLY A 86 -6.01 -3.31 -22.58
CA GLY A 86 -4.61 -3.61 -22.89
C GLY A 86 -4.34 -5.12 -23.03
N LEU A 87 -3.30 -5.48 -23.78
CA LEU A 87 -2.87 -6.88 -24.00
C LEU A 87 -2.58 -7.64 -22.69
N LEU A 88 -2.12 -6.94 -21.64
CA LEU A 88 -1.78 -7.55 -20.34
C LEU A 88 -2.99 -8.15 -19.60
N ARG A 89 -4.24 -7.75 -19.93
CA ARG A 89 -5.46 -8.34 -19.34
C ARG A 89 -5.62 -9.83 -19.67
N HIS A 90 -5.07 -10.27 -20.79
CA HIS A 90 -5.17 -11.65 -21.25
C HIS A 90 -4.18 -12.60 -20.55
N PHE A 91 -3.21 -12.04 -19.82
CA PHE A 91 -2.28 -12.84 -19.01
C PHE A 91 -2.89 -13.08 -17.62
N PRO A 92 -3.14 -14.35 -17.24
CA PRO A 92 -3.91 -14.70 -16.02
C PRO A 92 -3.36 -14.15 -14.72
N VAL A 93 -2.03 -13.88 -14.65
CA VAL A 93 -1.38 -13.34 -13.46
C VAL A 93 -1.51 -11.83 -13.40
N PHE A 94 -1.23 -11.13 -14.51
CA PHE A 94 -1.23 -9.66 -14.52
C PHE A 94 -2.64 -9.06 -14.31
N SER A 95 -3.69 -9.72 -14.81
CA SER A 95 -5.07 -9.29 -14.63
C SER A 95 -5.55 -9.38 -13.17
N LYS A 96 -4.83 -10.12 -12.31
CA LYS A 96 -5.14 -10.33 -10.89
C LYS A 96 -4.22 -9.54 -9.94
N GLN A 97 -3.35 -8.69 -10.48
CA GLN A 97 -2.46 -7.87 -9.67
C GLN A 97 -3.14 -6.58 -9.21
N GLY A 98 -3.04 -6.26 -7.92
CA GLY A 98 -3.69 -5.10 -7.34
C GLY A 98 -3.10 -4.65 -6.03
N ASN A 99 -3.83 -3.75 -5.39
CA ASN A 99 -3.59 -3.31 -4.02
C ASN A 99 -4.86 -3.54 -3.20
N ALA A 100 -4.75 -3.63 -1.90
CA ALA A 100 -5.88 -3.88 -1.01
C ALA A 100 -5.80 -3.05 0.27
N LEU A 101 -6.96 -2.72 0.81
CA LEU A 101 -7.11 -2.19 2.15
C LEU A 101 -8.03 -3.11 2.94
N LEU A 102 -7.65 -3.41 4.18
CA LEU A 102 -8.44 -4.18 5.13
C LEU A 102 -8.64 -3.34 6.39
N THR A 103 -9.81 -3.39 6.98
CA THR A 103 -10.10 -2.60 8.20
C THR A 103 -11.07 -3.31 9.14
N LYS A 104 -10.86 -3.12 10.45
CA LYS A 104 -11.83 -3.48 11.49
C LYS A 104 -13.00 -2.50 11.54
N GLY A 105 -12.73 -1.21 11.27
CA GLY A 105 -13.73 -0.16 11.24
C GLY A 105 -14.62 -0.20 10.00
N GLY A 106 -15.83 0.34 10.13
CA GLY A 106 -16.77 0.44 9.01
C GLY A 106 -16.26 1.35 7.88
N ILE A 107 -16.52 0.96 6.64
CA ILE A 107 -16.23 1.76 5.45
C ILE A 107 -17.49 2.57 5.12
N GLN A 108 -17.42 3.91 5.18
CA GLN A 108 -18.51 4.79 4.80
C GLN A 108 -18.60 4.97 3.29
N ARG A 109 -17.44 5.04 2.63
CA ARG A 109 -17.34 5.19 1.18
C ARG A 109 -16.06 4.58 0.65
N GLU A 110 -16.15 3.99 -0.53
CA GLU A 110 -15.03 3.44 -1.28
C GLU A 110 -15.00 4.04 -2.68
N ARG A 111 -13.80 4.44 -3.12
CA ARG A 111 -13.58 4.94 -4.48
C ARG A 111 -12.25 4.42 -5.04
N PHE A 112 -12.26 4.12 -6.33
CA PHE A 112 -11.07 3.76 -7.09
C PHE A 112 -10.76 4.85 -8.09
N HIS A 113 -9.62 5.53 -7.92
CA HIS A 113 -9.13 6.50 -8.87
C HIS A 113 -8.01 5.89 -9.70
N TYR A 114 -7.95 6.30 -10.96
CA TYR A 114 -6.90 5.85 -11.86
C TYR A 114 -6.21 7.04 -12.50
N PHE A 115 -4.90 7.16 -12.26
CA PHE A 115 -4.09 8.18 -12.94
C PHE A 115 -4.14 8.01 -14.46
N LYS A 116 -4.04 9.13 -15.19
CA LYS A 116 -4.08 9.11 -16.67
C LYS A 116 -2.87 8.39 -17.27
N HIS A 117 -1.69 8.50 -16.65
CA HIS A 117 -0.42 8.02 -17.18
C HIS A 117 0.27 7.03 -16.23
N GLY A 118 1.08 6.12 -16.81
CA GLY A 118 1.87 5.12 -16.10
C GLY A 118 1.21 3.75 -16.02
N PHE A 119 1.96 2.76 -15.53
CA PHE A 119 1.47 1.40 -15.29
C PHE A 119 0.82 1.26 -13.91
N LYS A 120 1.44 1.86 -12.89
CA LYS A 120 0.92 1.92 -11.52
C LYS A 120 0.02 3.15 -11.43
N ARG A 121 -1.30 2.96 -11.59
CA ARG A 121 -2.27 4.06 -11.74
C ARG A 121 -3.34 4.09 -10.68
N LEU A 122 -3.50 3.01 -9.92
CA LEU A 122 -4.57 2.86 -8.97
C LEU A 122 -4.30 3.66 -7.68
N VAL A 123 -5.31 4.41 -7.24
CA VAL A 123 -5.46 4.92 -5.89
C VAL A 123 -6.73 4.32 -5.31
N ILE A 124 -6.64 3.69 -4.16
CA ILE A 124 -7.81 3.26 -3.38
C ILE A 124 -8.08 4.33 -2.33
N GLU A 125 -9.27 4.91 -2.37
CA GLU A 125 -9.77 5.85 -1.37
C GLU A 125 -10.80 5.14 -0.52
N LEU A 126 -10.55 5.08 0.79
CA LEU A 126 -11.53 4.66 1.79
C LEU A 126 -11.86 5.82 2.72
N GLU A 127 -13.12 6.19 2.76
CA GLU A 127 -13.65 7.09 3.77
C GLU A 127 -14.12 6.28 4.97
N LEU A 128 -13.40 6.45 6.08
CA LEU A 128 -13.74 5.87 7.38
C LEU A 128 -14.51 6.92 8.20
N GLU A 129 -14.90 6.59 9.42
CA GLU A 129 -15.69 7.49 10.27
C GLU A 129 -14.99 8.84 10.47
N LYS A 130 -13.69 8.86 10.78
CA LYS A 130 -12.95 10.07 11.17
C LYS A 130 -11.79 10.46 10.29
N ALA A 131 -11.47 9.66 9.28
CA ALA A 131 -10.38 9.90 8.35
C ALA A 131 -10.67 9.35 6.96
N THR A 132 -10.02 9.93 5.95
CA THR A 132 -9.96 9.38 4.59
C THR A 132 -8.57 8.78 4.36
N LEU A 133 -8.52 7.52 3.98
CA LEU A 133 -7.27 6.81 3.67
C LEU A 133 -7.11 6.64 2.17
N PHE A 134 -5.95 7.04 1.66
CA PHE A 134 -5.54 6.83 0.27
C PHE A 134 -4.39 5.83 0.24
N LEU A 135 -4.58 4.68 -0.40
CA LEU A 135 -3.51 3.74 -0.69
C LEU A 135 -3.03 3.95 -2.12
N VAL A 136 -1.74 4.21 -2.28
CA VAL A 136 -1.11 4.52 -3.56
C VAL A 136 0.07 3.59 -3.83
N HIS A 137 0.32 3.30 -5.11
CA HIS A 137 1.56 2.72 -5.57
C HIS A 137 1.99 3.47 -6.84
N LEU A 138 2.93 4.41 -6.68
CA LEU A 138 3.29 5.37 -7.73
C LEU A 138 4.27 4.79 -8.75
N SER A 139 4.42 5.51 -9.87
CA SER A 139 5.25 5.08 -11.00
C SER A 139 6.75 5.16 -10.67
N LEU A 140 7.53 4.19 -11.19
CA LEU A 140 9.00 4.23 -11.20
C LEU A 140 9.55 5.40 -12.04
N ARG A 141 8.80 5.88 -13.04
CA ARG A 141 9.22 6.99 -13.90
C ARG A 141 8.96 8.32 -13.22
N ARG A 142 10.02 9.10 -12.92
CA ARG A 142 9.95 10.39 -12.21
C ARG A 142 8.93 11.36 -12.82
N ASN A 143 8.95 11.56 -14.13
CA ASN A 143 8.03 12.49 -14.79
C ASN A 143 6.56 12.07 -14.62
N VAL A 144 6.27 10.77 -14.70
CA VAL A 144 4.92 10.24 -14.46
C VAL A 144 4.52 10.43 -13.00
N ARG A 145 5.43 10.12 -12.08
CA ARG A 145 5.22 10.26 -10.64
C ARG A 145 4.90 11.71 -10.23
N ARG A 146 5.57 12.71 -10.83
CA ARG A 146 5.21 14.12 -10.61
C ARG A 146 3.75 14.42 -10.93
N HIS A 147 3.24 13.97 -12.07
CA HIS A 147 1.84 14.15 -12.43
C HIS A 147 0.89 13.39 -11.50
N GLN A 148 1.31 12.20 -11.03
CA GLN A 148 0.54 11.43 -10.07
C GLN A 148 0.46 12.14 -8.71
N LEU A 149 1.55 12.74 -8.22
CA LEU A 149 1.57 13.54 -7.00
C LEU A 149 0.67 14.78 -7.11
N LEU A 150 0.69 15.48 -8.25
CA LEU A 150 -0.22 16.62 -8.49
C LEU A 150 -1.70 16.20 -8.44
N ARG A 151 -2.05 15.06 -9.04
CA ARG A 151 -3.44 14.57 -8.94
C ARG A 151 -3.78 14.13 -7.52
N LEU A 152 -2.83 13.54 -6.81
CA LEU A 152 -3.02 13.13 -5.41
C LEU A 152 -3.25 14.33 -4.48
N GLN A 153 -2.55 15.46 -4.71
CA GLN A 153 -2.83 16.74 -4.02
C GLN A 153 -4.29 17.17 -4.19
N GLN A 154 -4.83 17.07 -5.41
CA GLN A 154 -6.24 17.39 -5.67
C GLN A 154 -7.18 16.45 -4.91
N LEU A 155 -6.92 15.13 -4.90
CA LEU A 155 -7.74 14.17 -4.16
C LEU A 155 -7.73 14.44 -2.66
N VAL A 156 -6.58 14.79 -2.10
CA VAL A 156 -6.46 15.18 -0.68
C VAL A 156 -7.24 16.47 -0.40
N ALA A 157 -7.18 17.46 -1.30
CA ALA A 157 -7.92 18.71 -1.15
C ALA A 157 -9.45 18.54 -1.30
N GLU A 158 -9.89 17.56 -2.11
CA GLU A 158 -11.31 17.20 -2.29
C GLU A 158 -11.90 16.43 -1.09
N ALA A 159 -11.05 15.88 -0.20
CA ALA A 159 -11.51 15.10 0.94
C ALA A 159 -12.08 15.98 2.06
N SER A 160 -13.21 15.56 2.61
CA SER A 160 -13.90 16.28 3.71
C SER A 160 -13.31 16.03 5.09
N LYS A 161 -12.54 14.97 5.23
CA LYS A 161 -11.96 14.49 6.51
C LYS A 161 -10.45 14.59 6.50
N PRO A 162 -9.80 14.56 7.68
CA PRO A 162 -8.35 14.40 7.77
C PRO A 162 -7.89 13.18 6.97
N CYS A 163 -6.78 13.34 6.24
CA CYS A 163 -6.30 12.33 5.30
C CYS A 163 -5.07 11.59 5.82
N ILE A 164 -4.99 10.31 5.47
CA ILE A 164 -3.78 9.50 5.49
C ILE A 164 -3.50 9.07 4.05
N VAL A 165 -2.30 9.34 3.55
CA VAL A 165 -1.84 8.88 2.24
C VAL A 165 -0.68 7.92 2.49
N ALA A 166 -0.89 6.66 2.18
CA ALA A 166 0.07 5.59 2.46
C ALA A 166 0.39 4.78 1.19
N GLY A 167 1.63 4.32 1.05
CA GLY A 167 2.01 3.47 -0.06
C GLY A 167 3.46 3.55 -0.47
N ASP A 168 3.78 2.80 -1.53
CA ASP A 168 5.06 2.85 -2.24
C ASP A 168 5.04 4.03 -3.23
N PHE A 169 5.70 5.09 -2.84
CA PHE A 169 5.82 6.30 -3.67
C PHE A 169 6.90 6.17 -4.75
N ASN A 170 7.73 5.12 -4.68
CA ASN A 170 8.84 4.91 -5.61
C ASN A 170 9.75 6.14 -5.76
N ALA A 171 10.01 6.86 -4.68
CA ALA A 171 10.84 8.08 -4.64
C ALA A 171 12.34 7.74 -4.80
N LEU A 172 12.70 7.20 -5.95
CA LEU A 172 14.04 6.68 -6.26
C LEU A 172 15.16 7.73 -6.21
N MET A 173 14.81 9.02 -6.37
CA MET A 173 15.77 10.13 -6.27
C MET A 173 15.86 10.67 -4.84
N GLY A 174 15.20 10.00 -3.89
CA GLY A 174 15.18 10.37 -2.49
C GLY A 174 13.86 10.99 -2.01
N PRO A 175 13.70 11.12 -0.68
CA PRO A 175 12.46 11.59 -0.05
C PRO A 175 12.08 13.04 -0.41
N ASP A 176 13.03 13.84 -0.88
CA ASP A 176 12.80 15.22 -1.33
C ASP A 176 11.84 15.31 -2.54
N GLU A 177 11.63 14.19 -3.26
CA GLU A 177 10.62 14.15 -4.31
C GLU A 177 9.20 14.42 -3.79
N LEU A 178 8.95 14.20 -2.49
CA LEU A 178 7.66 14.45 -1.84
C LEU A 178 7.51 15.89 -1.32
N LYS A 179 8.60 16.70 -1.29
CA LYS A 179 8.60 18.04 -0.69
C LYS A 179 7.43 18.90 -1.19
N GLY A 180 7.29 19.04 -2.50
CA GLY A 180 6.20 19.84 -3.07
C GLY A 180 4.80 19.28 -2.79
N PHE A 181 4.66 17.97 -2.65
CA PHE A 181 3.41 17.34 -2.23
C PHE A 181 3.08 17.67 -0.78
N LEU A 182 4.04 17.53 0.12
CA LEU A 182 3.87 17.82 1.56
C LEU A 182 3.57 19.31 1.80
N GLU A 183 4.31 20.22 1.13
CA GLU A 183 4.08 21.66 1.23
C GLU A 183 2.68 22.04 0.73
N ALA A 184 2.25 21.53 -0.42
CA ALA A 184 0.95 21.85 -1.00
C ALA A 184 -0.24 21.29 -0.21
N THR A 185 -0.06 20.15 0.50
CA THR A 185 -1.12 19.50 1.29
C THR A 185 -1.06 19.83 2.77
N GLY A 186 0.03 20.41 3.24
CA GLY A 186 0.30 20.62 4.68
C GLY A 186 0.44 19.32 5.47
N MET A 187 0.65 18.17 4.81
CA MET A 187 0.73 16.88 5.50
C MET A 187 2.10 16.68 6.16
N ASN A 188 2.08 15.97 7.28
CA ASN A 188 3.28 15.45 7.94
C ASN A 188 3.66 14.08 7.34
N LYS A 189 4.92 13.69 7.53
CA LYS A 189 5.46 12.39 7.16
C LYS A 189 5.76 11.57 8.40
N ALA A 190 5.24 10.34 8.51
CA ALA A 190 5.46 9.48 9.68
C ALA A 190 6.93 9.06 9.83
N ASN A 191 7.59 8.70 8.73
CA ASN A 191 9.02 8.39 8.67
C ASN A 191 9.84 9.68 8.59
N SER A 192 9.89 10.47 9.69
CA SER A 192 10.58 11.77 9.77
C SER A 192 12.07 11.65 9.45
N ASP A 193 12.70 10.58 9.91
CA ASP A 193 14.15 10.36 9.83
C ASP A 193 14.58 9.78 8.49
N ASN A 194 13.64 9.59 7.55
CA ASN A 194 13.90 8.98 6.26
C ASN A 194 14.57 7.60 6.36
N ALA A 195 14.21 6.81 7.36
CA ALA A 195 14.74 5.45 7.48
C ALA A 195 14.41 4.63 6.25
N PRO A 196 15.39 3.96 5.62
CA PRO A 196 15.19 3.26 4.36
C PRO A 196 14.30 2.03 4.52
N THR A 197 13.44 1.77 3.50
CA THR A 197 12.45 0.69 3.48
C THR A 197 12.76 -0.40 2.46
N TYR A 198 13.65 -0.13 1.51
CA TYR A 198 14.00 -1.02 0.39
C TYR A 198 15.51 -1.05 0.10
N PRO A 199 16.09 -2.19 -0.29
CA PRO A 199 15.51 -3.52 -0.18
C PRO A 199 15.54 -4.03 1.28
N SER A 200 14.58 -4.86 1.69
CA SER A 200 14.38 -5.26 3.09
C SER A 200 15.60 -5.93 3.75
N TRP A 201 16.46 -6.60 2.98
CA TRP A 201 17.66 -7.30 3.47
C TRP A 201 18.89 -6.41 3.64
N ASN A 202 18.91 -5.23 3.00
CA ASN A 202 19.95 -4.20 3.12
C ASN A 202 19.35 -2.84 2.73
N PRO A 203 18.52 -2.23 3.59
CA PRO A 203 17.77 -1.04 3.24
C PRO A 203 18.68 0.15 2.91
N SER A 204 18.45 0.76 1.74
CA SER A 204 19.21 1.89 1.23
C SER A 204 18.34 2.98 0.58
N HIS A 205 17.07 2.67 0.26
CA HIS A 205 16.14 3.61 -0.36
C HIS A 205 14.88 3.76 0.50
N VAL A 206 14.39 5.00 0.59
CA VAL A 206 13.10 5.32 1.23
C VAL A 206 12.06 5.36 0.13
N LEU A 207 11.30 4.30 -0.05
CA LEU A 207 10.29 4.21 -1.12
C LEU A 207 8.87 4.27 -0.58
N ASP A 208 8.66 3.75 0.64
CA ASP A 208 7.37 3.63 1.27
C ASP A 208 7.15 4.76 2.27
N PHE A 209 6.00 5.39 2.22
CA PHE A 209 5.65 6.52 3.08
C PHE A 209 4.23 6.40 3.62
N VAL A 210 4.05 6.97 4.81
CA VAL A 210 2.76 7.31 5.38
C VAL A 210 2.76 8.81 5.65
N CYS A 211 1.98 9.55 4.86
CA CYS A 211 1.74 10.98 5.06
C CYS A 211 0.38 11.16 5.71
N TYR A 212 0.24 12.12 6.62
CA TYR A 212 -1.00 12.33 7.37
C TYR A 212 -1.28 13.80 7.64
N SER A 213 -2.56 14.15 7.67
CA SER A 213 -3.03 15.51 7.98
C SER A 213 -2.59 15.94 9.39
N PRO A 214 -2.25 17.24 9.64
CA PRO A 214 -1.83 17.73 10.95
C PRO A 214 -2.87 17.54 12.07
N LYS A 215 -4.16 17.37 11.69
CA LYS A 215 -5.25 17.07 12.64
C LYS A 215 -5.18 15.66 13.24
N LEU A 216 -4.39 14.77 12.64
CA LEU A 216 -4.14 13.42 13.15
C LEU A 216 -2.87 13.43 13.99
N LYS A 217 -2.89 12.79 15.14
CA LYS A 217 -1.72 12.68 16.00
C LYS A 217 -1.10 11.31 15.85
N LEU A 218 0.14 11.29 15.40
CA LEU A 218 0.96 10.08 15.33
C LEU A 218 1.65 9.88 16.69
N ASN A 219 1.35 8.75 17.34
CA ASN A 219 1.94 8.39 18.64
C ASN A 219 3.23 7.60 18.49
N ALA A 220 3.30 6.72 17.46
CA ALA A 220 4.49 5.91 17.19
C ALA A 220 4.61 5.56 15.71
N PHE A 221 5.85 5.45 15.26
CA PHE A 221 6.23 4.92 13.94
C PHE A 221 7.31 3.86 14.11
N THR A 222 7.13 2.71 13.48
CA THR A 222 8.15 1.65 13.49
C THR A 222 8.30 1.00 12.12
N LEU A 223 9.52 0.51 11.86
CA LEU A 223 9.89 -0.28 10.68
C LEU A 223 10.36 -1.67 11.15
N PRO A 224 9.47 -2.67 11.24
CA PRO A 224 9.87 -4.02 11.61
C PRO A 224 10.89 -4.57 10.60
N LYS A 225 12.04 -5.02 11.10
CA LYS A 225 13.14 -5.55 10.28
C LYS A 225 12.87 -7.01 9.91
N VAL A 226 11.96 -7.21 8.96
CA VAL A 226 11.60 -8.53 8.43
C VAL A 226 11.91 -8.61 6.94
N THR A 227 12.25 -9.80 6.45
CA THR A 227 12.62 -10.03 5.05
C THR A 227 11.63 -10.96 4.34
N LEU A 228 10.34 -10.80 4.65
CA LEU A 228 9.25 -11.57 4.03
C LEU A 228 8.88 -11.04 2.64
N SER A 229 9.23 -9.79 2.32
CA SER A 229 9.13 -9.17 1.00
C SER A 229 10.43 -8.44 0.70
N ASP A 230 10.55 -7.82 -0.46
CA ASP A 230 11.66 -6.93 -0.79
C ASP A 230 11.52 -5.53 -0.18
N HIS A 231 10.35 -5.16 0.35
CA HIS A 231 10.13 -3.97 1.16
C HIS A 231 10.06 -4.31 2.66
N LEU A 232 10.34 -3.33 3.53
CA LEU A 232 10.00 -3.40 4.94
C LEU A 232 8.57 -2.90 5.16
N PRO A 233 7.82 -3.48 6.12
CA PRO A 233 6.51 -2.95 6.50
C PRO A 233 6.66 -1.68 7.32
N LEU A 234 5.68 -0.75 7.19
CA LEU A 234 5.54 0.43 8.02
C LEU A 234 4.39 0.22 9.00
N VAL A 235 4.63 0.53 10.28
CA VAL A 235 3.61 0.50 11.32
C VAL A 235 3.47 1.89 11.93
N CYS A 236 2.27 2.44 11.88
CA CYS A 236 1.93 3.75 12.42
C CYS A 236 0.83 3.62 13.46
N ASP A 237 1.08 4.09 14.67
CA ASP A 237 0.09 4.20 15.72
C ASP A 237 -0.40 5.64 15.80
N PHE A 238 -1.61 5.87 15.33
CA PHE A 238 -2.31 7.12 15.51
C PHE A 238 -3.12 7.11 16.81
N GLU A 239 -3.28 8.28 17.42
CA GLU A 239 -4.23 8.45 18.51
C GLU A 239 -5.58 7.91 18.08
N ASP A 240 -6.34 7.35 19.01
CA ASP A 240 -7.61 6.75 18.65
C ASP A 240 -8.55 7.84 18.09
N LEU A 241 -8.88 7.67 16.82
CA LEU A 241 -9.84 8.53 16.14
C LEU A 241 -11.28 8.20 16.57
N SER A 242 -11.46 7.29 17.55
CA SER A 242 -12.72 6.77 18.05
C SER A 242 -13.28 7.53 19.25
N ALA A 243 -12.86 8.78 19.51
CA ALA A 243 -13.48 9.60 20.55
C ALA A 243 -14.43 10.64 19.98
#